data_56d21d235f96740db2366934800c22d2
#
_entry.id   56d21d235f96740db2366934800c22d2
#
_cell.length_a   1.000
_cell.length_b   1.000
_cell.length_c   1.000
_cell.angle_alpha   90.00
_cell.angle_beta   90.00
_cell.angle_gamma   90.00
#
_symmetry.space_group_name_H-M   'P 1'
#
loop_
_entity.id
_entity.type
_entity.pdbx_description
1 polymer ?
#
loop_
_entity_poly.entity_id
_entity_poly.type
_entity_poly.pdbx_seq_one_letter_code
_entity_poly.pdbx_strand_id
1 'polypeptide(L)'
;MKIIGIDIGTTTISGVVLENKVEGQITTKAEEKLEIVEAKTIENGCFIPTEHEWERIQDAEQIVKKAQNLTDYFLDKYQDVERIGLTGQMHGIVYIDKNGKCVSPLYTWQDERGNLYSENGDSCGEKENAYDEIGEEKINEVKIKKTKGISLIEEIQQKCKLKTASGYGLVTHIYNMRHSLIPKSATSFCTIMDYLGMCLTGRCKLRLL
;
A
#
# COMPACT_ATOMS: atom_id res chain seq x y z
N MET A 1 0.87 -31.50 10.01
CA MET A 1 1.49 -30.27 9.49
C MET A 1 0.52 -29.12 9.67
N LYS A 2 0.95 -28.04 10.34
CA LYS A 2 0.09 -26.85 10.50
C LYS A 2 0.62 -25.67 9.68
N ILE A 3 -0.31 -24.83 9.28
CA ILE A 3 -0.06 -23.61 8.50
C ILE A 3 -0.78 -22.46 9.20
N ILE A 4 -0.10 -21.35 9.41
CA ILE A 4 -0.71 -20.10 9.89
C ILE A 4 -1.03 -19.22 8.67
N GLY A 5 -2.25 -18.67 8.60
CA GLY A 5 -2.62 -17.61 7.69
C GLY A 5 -2.83 -16.32 8.48
N ILE A 6 -2.23 -15.21 8.04
CA ILE A 6 -2.44 -13.87 8.62
C ILE A 6 -2.98 -12.95 7.54
N ASP A 7 -4.11 -12.31 7.82
CA ASP A 7 -4.74 -11.30 6.97
C ASP A 7 -4.72 -9.93 7.67
N ILE A 8 -4.08 -8.95 7.04
CA ILE A 8 -4.00 -7.57 7.53
C ILE A 8 -5.04 -6.72 6.80
N GLY A 9 -6.27 -6.73 7.31
CA GLY A 9 -7.33 -5.86 6.79
C GLY A 9 -7.21 -4.42 7.31
N THR A 10 -7.99 -3.51 6.71
CA THR A 10 -8.02 -2.10 7.09
C THR A 10 -8.59 -1.89 8.50
N THR A 11 -9.59 -2.67 8.89
CA THR A 11 -10.30 -2.57 10.18
C THR A 11 -9.94 -3.66 11.16
N THR A 12 -9.55 -4.83 10.67
CA THR A 12 -9.23 -6.00 11.49
C THR A 12 -7.95 -6.68 11.01
N ILE A 13 -7.29 -7.39 11.92
CA ILE A 13 -6.20 -8.32 11.61
C ILE A 13 -6.70 -9.70 12.05
N SER A 14 -6.71 -10.64 11.12
CA SER A 14 -7.21 -11.99 11.36
C SER A 14 -6.09 -13.00 11.18
N GLY A 15 -6.12 -14.03 12.01
CA GLY A 15 -5.23 -15.17 11.90
C GLY A 15 -5.99 -16.48 11.94
N VAL A 16 -5.53 -17.46 11.20
CA VAL A 16 -6.10 -18.81 11.16
C VAL A 16 -4.98 -19.83 11.24
N VAL A 17 -5.22 -20.92 11.97
CA VAL A 17 -4.37 -22.11 11.96
C VAL A 17 -5.10 -23.21 11.22
N LEU A 18 -4.47 -23.71 10.17
CA LEU A 18 -4.95 -24.82 9.36
C LEU A 18 -4.11 -26.07 9.66
N GLU A 19 -4.74 -27.21 9.76
CA GLU A 19 -4.08 -28.51 9.82
C GLU A 19 -4.33 -29.29 8.54
N ASN A 20 -3.26 -29.78 7.93
CA ASN A 20 -3.35 -30.70 6.82
C ASN A 20 -3.46 -32.13 7.37
N LYS A 21 -4.63 -32.73 7.28
CA LYS A 21 -4.87 -34.14 7.59
C LYS A 21 -4.80 -34.96 6.31
N VAL A 22 -3.76 -35.77 6.20
CA VAL A 22 -3.70 -36.77 5.13
C VAL A 22 -4.63 -37.93 5.56
N GLU A 23 -5.85 -37.94 5.09
CA GLU A 23 -6.73 -39.11 5.22
C GLU A 23 -6.52 -40.04 4.03
N GLY A 24 -6.10 -41.27 4.31
CA GLY A 24 -6.19 -42.35 3.33
C GLY A 24 -4.97 -43.23 3.20
N GLN A 25 -5.24 -44.54 3.19
CA GLN A 25 -4.33 -45.59 2.73
C GLN A 25 -3.93 -45.30 1.27
N ILE A 26 -2.70 -45.62 0.95
CA ILE A 26 -2.02 -45.51 -0.34
C ILE A 26 -2.92 -45.84 -1.54
N THR A 27 -3.75 -44.92 -1.97
CA THR A 27 -4.42 -44.94 -3.25
C THR A 27 -4.12 -43.64 -3.98
N THR A 28 -3.92 -43.67 -5.24
CA THR A 28 -3.25 -42.79 -6.19
C THR A 28 -3.70 -41.34 -6.28
N LYS A 29 -4.49 -40.79 -5.34
CA LYS A 29 -4.82 -39.37 -5.11
C LYS A 29 -5.16 -39.18 -3.64
N ALA A 30 -4.20 -38.83 -2.81
CA ALA A 30 -4.47 -38.29 -1.48
C ALA A 30 -5.13 -36.90 -1.67
N GLU A 31 -6.41 -36.79 -1.33
CA GLU A 31 -7.05 -35.49 -1.21
C GLU A 31 -6.50 -34.82 0.06
N GLU A 32 -5.75 -33.74 -0.08
CA GLU A 32 -5.32 -32.92 1.06
C GLU A 32 -6.57 -32.24 1.63
N LYS A 33 -6.94 -32.58 2.85
CA LYS A 33 -8.05 -31.96 3.56
C LYS A 33 -7.49 -30.98 4.59
N LEU A 34 -7.67 -29.70 4.32
CA LEU A 34 -7.33 -28.63 5.27
C LEU A 34 -8.49 -28.42 6.24
N GLU A 35 -8.23 -28.52 7.54
CA GLU A 35 -9.19 -28.21 8.59
C GLU A 35 -8.76 -26.97 9.37
N ILE A 36 -9.72 -26.11 9.69
CA ILE A 36 -9.47 -24.95 10.57
C ILE A 36 -9.36 -25.45 12.01
N VAL A 37 -8.21 -25.30 12.61
CA VAL A 37 -7.95 -25.66 14.01
C VAL A 37 -8.33 -24.51 14.94
N GLU A 38 -7.97 -23.27 14.55
CA GLU A 38 -8.28 -22.06 15.30
C GLU A 38 -8.34 -20.86 14.37
N ALA A 39 -9.22 -19.93 14.68
CA ALA A 39 -9.25 -18.61 14.06
C ALA A 39 -9.38 -17.55 15.13
N LYS A 40 -8.66 -16.43 14.96
CA LYS A 40 -8.69 -15.29 15.87
C LYS A 40 -8.62 -13.98 15.08
N THR A 41 -9.49 -13.05 15.43
CA THR A 41 -9.54 -11.71 14.84
C THR A 41 -9.37 -10.67 15.93
N ILE A 42 -8.57 -9.66 15.65
CA ILE A 42 -8.36 -8.50 16.51
C ILE A 42 -8.64 -7.22 15.72
N GLU A 43 -8.95 -6.15 16.42
CA GLU A 43 -9.13 -4.84 15.80
C GLU A 43 -7.78 -4.28 15.34
N ASN A 44 -7.74 -3.77 14.10
CA ASN A 44 -6.58 -3.05 13.59
C ASN A 44 -6.44 -1.71 14.33
N GLY A 45 -7.42 -0.81 14.25
CA GLY A 45 -7.50 0.42 15.05
C GLY A 45 -6.29 1.35 14.94
N CYS A 46 -5.49 1.24 13.87
CA CYS A 46 -4.24 1.98 13.72
C CYS A 46 -4.35 3.20 12.80
N PHE A 47 -5.55 3.72 12.56
CA PHE A 47 -5.70 4.97 11.83
C PHE A 47 -5.04 6.14 12.58
N ILE A 48 -4.31 6.95 11.83
CA ILE A 48 -3.70 8.19 12.32
C ILE A 48 -4.71 9.32 12.06
N PRO A 49 -5.07 10.12 13.07
CA PRO A 49 -5.88 11.32 12.86
C PRO A 49 -5.16 12.29 11.92
N THR A 50 -5.89 12.84 10.95
CA THR A 50 -5.36 13.78 9.96
C THR A 50 -6.23 15.03 9.89
N GLU A 51 -5.66 16.14 9.42
CA GLU A 51 -6.40 17.40 9.25
C GLU A 51 -7.25 17.42 7.97
N HIS A 52 -6.98 16.49 7.05
CA HIS A 52 -7.62 16.43 5.74
C HIS A 52 -8.56 15.23 5.62
N GLU A 53 -9.79 15.45 5.21
CA GLU A 53 -10.78 14.39 5.02
C GLU A 53 -10.39 13.37 3.93
N TRP A 54 -9.60 13.80 2.95
CA TRP A 54 -9.11 12.94 1.88
C TRP A 54 -7.94 12.04 2.30
N GLU A 55 -7.26 12.35 3.39
CA GLU A 55 -6.11 11.58 3.84
C GLU A 55 -6.54 10.41 4.72
N ARG A 56 -6.16 9.21 4.32
CA ARG A 56 -6.46 7.97 5.04
C ARG A 56 -5.18 7.16 5.23
N ILE A 57 -4.53 7.41 6.36
CA ILE A 57 -3.26 6.81 6.72
C ILE A 57 -3.35 6.01 8.02
N GLN A 58 -2.49 5.00 8.12
CA GLN A 58 -2.40 4.15 9.32
C GLN A 58 -0.95 4.04 9.80
N ASP A 59 -0.78 3.75 11.09
CA ASP A 59 0.53 3.48 11.70
C ASP A 59 0.99 2.07 11.31
N ALA A 60 1.92 1.99 10.35
CA ALA A 60 2.43 0.75 9.82
C ALA A 60 3.20 -0.08 10.86
N GLU A 61 3.93 0.55 11.78
CA GLU A 61 4.69 -0.14 12.82
C GLU A 61 3.74 -0.77 13.85
N GLN A 62 2.67 -0.07 14.24
CA GLN A 62 1.65 -0.64 15.13
C GLN A 62 0.89 -1.80 14.49
N ILE A 63 0.54 -1.70 13.21
CA ILE A 63 -0.10 -2.79 12.45
C ILE A 63 0.79 -4.03 12.48
N VAL A 64 2.07 -3.87 12.12
CA VAL A 64 3.02 -4.99 12.09
C VAL A 64 3.20 -5.59 13.48
N LYS A 65 3.32 -4.77 14.52
CA LYS A 65 3.42 -5.26 15.91
C LYS A 65 2.20 -6.08 16.33
N LYS A 66 0.99 -5.64 15.98
CA LYS A 66 -0.24 -6.40 16.26
C LYS A 66 -0.28 -7.73 15.50
N ALA A 67 0.11 -7.72 14.22
CA ALA A 67 0.18 -8.92 13.40
C ALA A 67 1.24 -9.91 13.91
N GLN A 68 2.41 -9.42 14.34
CA GLN A 68 3.45 -10.25 14.97
C GLN A 68 2.94 -10.87 16.26
N ASN A 69 2.34 -10.09 17.17
CA ASN A 69 1.77 -10.61 18.40
C ASN A 69 0.71 -11.71 18.17
N LEU A 70 -0.10 -11.55 17.13
CA LEU A 70 -1.07 -12.58 16.74
C LEU A 70 -0.38 -13.83 16.18
N THR A 71 0.69 -13.65 15.41
CA THR A 71 1.51 -14.75 14.88
C THR A 71 2.21 -15.50 16.01
N ASP A 72 2.82 -14.78 16.94
CA ASP A 72 3.51 -15.34 18.10
C ASP A 72 2.55 -16.13 18.99
N TYR A 73 1.34 -15.62 19.21
CA TYR A 73 0.28 -16.34 19.94
C TYR A 73 0.01 -17.73 19.35
N PHE A 74 -0.03 -17.85 18.01
CA PHE A 74 -0.23 -19.17 17.37
C PHE A 74 1.04 -20.03 17.42
N LEU A 75 2.22 -19.45 17.26
CA LEU A 75 3.49 -20.16 17.33
C LEU A 75 3.78 -20.73 18.71
N ASP A 76 3.43 -19.99 19.77
CA ASP A 76 3.55 -20.46 21.15
C ASP A 76 2.61 -21.63 21.45
N LYS A 77 1.42 -21.61 20.84
CA LYS A 77 0.39 -22.65 21.07
C LYS A 77 0.59 -23.90 20.22
N TYR A 78 1.13 -23.75 19.02
CA TYR A 78 1.26 -24.82 18.03
C TYR A 78 2.72 -25.01 17.61
N GLN A 79 3.39 -26.04 18.13
CA GLN A 79 4.83 -26.28 17.91
C GLN A 79 5.16 -26.88 16.53
N ASP A 80 4.16 -27.39 15.79
CA ASP A 80 4.32 -28.09 14.51
C ASP A 80 3.91 -27.23 13.31
N VAL A 81 4.04 -25.91 13.42
CA VAL A 81 3.80 -24.98 12.32
C VAL A 81 5.01 -25.00 11.37
N GLU A 82 4.73 -25.23 10.09
CA GLU A 82 5.76 -25.30 9.06
C GLU A 82 5.77 -24.11 8.12
N ARG A 83 4.63 -23.39 8.00
CA ARG A 83 4.47 -22.31 7.04
C ARG A 83 3.60 -21.20 7.60
N ILE A 84 3.89 -19.98 7.14
CA ILE A 84 3.06 -18.80 7.39
C ILE A 84 2.70 -18.18 6.03
N GLY A 85 1.41 -18.04 5.77
CA GLY A 85 0.87 -17.32 4.62
C GLY A 85 0.42 -15.92 5.04
N LEU A 86 0.70 -14.92 4.22
CA LEU A 86 0.35 -13.53 4.48
C LEU A 86 -0.57 -13.01 3.38
N THR A 87 -1.61 -12.30 3.78
CA THR A 87 -2.49 -11.51 2.91
C THR A 87 -2.87 -10.22 3.62
N GLY A 88 -3.54 -9.31 2.94
CA GLY A 88 -4.01 -8.09 3.58
C GLY A 88 -4.54 -7.06 2.61
N GLN A 89 -4.74 -5.83 3.11
CA GLN A 89 -5.24 -4.72 2.31
C GLN A 89 -4.34 -4.42 1.12
N MET A 90 -4.94 -4.49 -0.07
CA MET A 90 -4.24 -4.22 -1.33
C MET A 90 -4.08 -2.71 -1.56
N HIS A 91 -3.21 -2.37 -2.49
CA HIS A 91 -2.99 -1.03 -3.05
C HIS A 91 -2.33 -0.02 -2.10
N GLY A 92 -2.44 -0.18 -0.78
CA GLY A 92 -1.73 0.70 0.17
C GLY A 92 -0.21 0.49 0.11
N ILE A 93 0.54 1.57 0.37
CA ILE A 93 2.01 1.53 0.38
C ILE A 93 2.61 2.13 1.65
N VAL A 94 3.76 1.58 2.05
CA VAL A 94 4.66 2.16 3.05
C VAL A 94 6.02 2.41 2.40
N TYR A 95 6.69 3.53 2.75
CA TYR A 95 8.06 3.76 2.35
C TYR A 95 9.04 3.11 3.34
N ILE A 96 10.09 2.53 2.82
CA ILE A 96 11.16 1.89 3.58
C ILE A 96 12.52 2.48 3.22
N ASP A 97 13.42 2.50 4.19
CA ASP A 97 14.82 2.90 4.00
C ASP A 97 15.68 1.75 3.45
N LYS A 98 16.97 2.01 3.26
CA LYS A 98 17.95 1.03 2.78
C LYS A 98 18.11 -0.21 3.67
N ASN A 99 17.71 -0.11 4.94
CA ASN A 99 17.77 -1.20 5.92
C ASN A 99 16.45 -1.96 6.03
N GLY A 100 15.43 -1.58 5.23
CA GLY A 100 14.09 -2.15 5.28
C GLY A 100 13.24 -1.63 6.43
N LYS A 101 13.64 -0.53 7.08
CA LYS A 101 12.86 0.10 8.15
C LYS A 101 11.78 1.00 7.54
N CYS A 102 10.55 0.92 8.07
CA CYS A 102 9.47 1.83 7.72
C CYS A 102 9.83 3.28 8.07
N VAL A 103 9.60 4.19 7.12
CA VAL A 103 9.91 5.63 7.26
C VAL A 103 8.72 6.53 6.90
N SER A 104 7.53 5.95 6.79
CA SER A 104 6.28 6.67 6.53
C SER A 104 5.10 5.98 7.20
N PRO A 105 3.93 6.62 7.31
CA PRO A 105 2.69 5.91 7.55
C PRO A 105 2.38 4.96 6.38
N LEU A 106 1.47 4.02 6.59
CA LEU A 106 0.79 3.29 5.53
C LEU A 106 -0.25 4.23 4.89
N TYR A 107 -0.06 4.58 3.65
CA TYR A 107 -1.06 5.22 2.83
C TYR A 107 -2.05 4.14 2.37
N THR A 108 -3.29 4.20 2.83
CA THR A 108 -4.25 3.11 2.56
C THR A 108 -4.89 3.23 1.19
N TRP A 109 -5.59 2.19 0.77
CA TRP A 109 -6.38 2.20 -0.46
C TRP A 109 -7.57 3.19 -0.43
N GLN A 110 -7.94 3.66 0.75
CA GLN A 110 -8.99 4.67 0.96
C GLN A 110 -8.49 6.11 0.86
N ASP A 111 -7.18 6.30 0.69
CA ASP A 111 -6.60 7.62 0.56
C ASP A 111 -6.95 8.26 -0.78
N GLU A 112 -7.48 9.47 -0.75
CA GLU A 112 -8.04 10.15 -1.92
C GLU A 112 -7.15 11.25 -2.50
N ARG A 113 -5.85 11.27 -2.15
CA ARG A 113 -4.91 12.28 -2.67
C ARG A 113 -4.84 12.35 -4.19
N GLY A 114 -5.03 11.21 -4.87
CA GLY A 114 -5.05 11.16 -6.34
C GLY A 114 -6.25 11.88 -6.97
N ASN A 115 -7.32 12.15 -6.21
CA ASN A 115 -8.49 12.90 -6.64
C ASN A 115 -8.33 14.41 -6.50
N LEU A 116 -7.28 14.88 -5.84
CA LEU A 116 -7.05 16.32 -5.64
C LEU A 116 -6.72 16.97 -6.98
N TYR A 117 -7.31 18.14 -7.19
CA TYR A 117 -7.05 18.96 -8.37
C TYR A 117 -5.75 19.74 -8.18
N SER A 118 -4.91 19.81 -9.20
CA SER A 118 -3.79 20.74 -9.19
C SER A 118 -4.33 22.17 -9.33
N GLU A 119 -3.99 23.03 -8.39
CA GLU A 119 -4.40 24.45 -8.44
C GLU A 119 -3.68 25.22 -9.57
N ASN A 120 -2.55 24.70 -10.00
CA ASN A 120 -1.76 25.24 -11.11
C ASN A 120 -1.55 24.13 -12.12
N GLY A 121 -1.77 24.43 -13.39
CA GLY A 121 -1.52 23.51 -14.50
C GLY A 121 -0.04 23.10 -14.65
N ASP A 122 0.59 22.70 -13.55
CA ASP A 122 1.94 22.16 -13.53
C ASP A 122 1.94 20.75 -14.13
N SER A 123 1.86 20.72 -15.46
CA SER A 123 2.41 19.62 -16.21
C SER A 123 3.87 19.47 -15.82
N CYS A 124 4.18 18.37 -15.12
CA CYS A 124 5.55 18.01 -14.77
C CYS A 124 6.40 17.95 -16.07
N GLY A 125 7.28 18.94 -16.18
CA GLY A 125 8.54 18.89 -16.89
C GLY A 125 8.54 18.55 -18.36
N GLU A 126 8.55 19.57 -19.17
CA GLU A 126 9.60 19.79 -20.16
C GLU A 126 9.75 21.31 -20.26
N LYS A 127 10.88 21.82 -19.76
CA LYS A 127 11.31 23.16 -20.11
C LYS A 127 11.70 23.13 -21.58
N GLU A 128 10.73 23.33 -22.47
CA GLU A 128 11.03 23.81 -23.78
C GLU A 128 11.46 25.26 -23.62
N ASN A 129 12.75 25.50 -23.88
CA ASN A 129 13.29 26.83 -24.11
C ASN A 129 12.68 27.34 -25.40
N ALA A 130 11.62 28.10 -25.30
CA ALA A 130 11.16 28.96 -26.37
C ALA A 130 11.47 30.40 -25.96
N TYR A 131 12.65 30.86 -26.32
CA TYR A 131 12.89 32.27 -26.56
C TYR A 131 12.24 32.57 -27.91
N ASP A 132 11.16 33.30 -27.90
CA ASP A 132 10.72 34.11 -29.05
C ASP A 132 10.25 35.46 -28.53
N GLU A 133 11.11 36.45 -28.82
CA GLU A 133 10.74 37.84 -28.83
C GLU A 133 9.65 38.06 -29.87
N ILE A 134 8.52 38.66 -29.50
CA ILE A 134 7.74 39.54 -30.36
C ILE A 134 6.74 40.37 -29.52
N GLY A 135 6.98 41.69 -29.52
CA GLY A 135 5.99 42.77 -29.77
C GLY A 135 4.87 42.98 -28.75
N GLU A 136 5.02 44.07 -27.96
CA GLU A 136 3.91 44.79 -27.37
C GLU A 136 2.84 45.11 -28.39
N GLU A 137 1.59 44.71 -28.17
CA GLU A 137 0.37 45.49 -28.32
C GLU A 137 -0.92 44.62 -28.22
N LYS A 138 -1.83 45.18 -27.43
CA LYS A 138 -3.25 44.77 -27.22
C LYS A 138 -3.59 43.91 -26.04
N ILE A 139 -3.62 44.57 -24.89
CA ILE A 139 -4.46 44.16 -23.74
C ILE A 139 -5.93 44.34 -24.15
N ASN A 140 -6.57 43.29 -24.62
CA ASN A 140 -8.04 43.16 -24.64
C ASN A 140 -8.42 42.07 -23.68
N GLU A 141 -9.38 42.38 -22.81
CA GLU A 141 -9.97 41.54 -21.76
C GLU A 141 -10.19 40.11 -22.21
N VAL A 142 -9.20 39.25 -22.05
CA VAL A 142 -9.40 37.81 -22.06
C VAL A 142 -9.94 37.47 -20.68
N LYS A 143 -11.25 37.25 -20.56
CA LYS A 143 -11.85 36.56 -19.44
C LYS A 143 -11.08 35.25 -19.26
N ILE A 144 -10.14 35.22 -18.33
CA ILE A 144 -9.47 34.01 -17.90
C ILE A 144 -10.58 33.11 -17.33
N LYS A 145 -11.12 32.24 -18.16
CA LYS A 145 -11.83 31.05 -17.64
C LYS A 145 -10.79 30.34 -16.80
N LYS A 146 -10.93 30.40 -15.47
CA LYS A 146 -10.22 29.51 -14.56
C LYS A 146 -10.53 28.09 -15.03
N THR A 147 -9.66 27.51 -15.83
CA THR A 147 -9.72 26.11 -16.18
C THR A 147 -9.52 25.37 -14.87
N LYS A 148 -10.59 24.73 -14.39
CA LYS A 148 -10.53 23.87 -13.23
C LYS A 148 -9.43 22.85 -13.54
N GLY A 149 -8.36 22.81 -12.74
CA GLY A 149 -7.29 21.84 -12.94
C GLY A 149 -7.87 20.42 -13.00
N ILE A 150 -7.18 19.52 -13.65
CA ILE A 150 -7.56 18.09 -13.66
C ILE A 150 -6.91 17.39 -12.46
N SER A 151 -7.55 16.35 -11.96
CA SER A 151 -6.97 15.52 -10.90
C SER A 151 -5.82 14.66 -11.45
N LEU A 152 -4.96 14.16 -10.56
CA LEU A 152 -3.90 13.23 -10.96
C LEU A 152 -4.44 11.98 -11.67
N ILE A 153 -5.59 11.47 -11.22
CA ILE A 153 -6.24 10.31 -11.86
C ILE A 153 -6.66 10.66 -13.28
N GLU A 154 -7.33 11.80 -13.46
CA GLU A 154 -7.76 12.23 -14.78
C GLU A 154 -6.57 12.43 -15.73
N GLU A 155 -5.48 13.00 -15.22
CA GLU A 155 -4.24 13.16 -15.98
C GLU A 155 -3.65 11.80 -16.42
N ILE A 156 -3.53 10.83 -15.49
CA ILE A 156 -3.03 9.50 -15.82
C ILE A 156 -3.94 8.81 -16.84
N GLN A 157 -5.25 8.91 -16.67
CA GLN A 157 -6.20 8.31 -17.62
C GLN A 157 -6.08 8.92 -19.03
N GLN A 158 -5.90 10.24 -19.13
CA GLN A 158 -5.74 10.93 -20.40
C GLN A 158 -4.43 10.56 -21.10
N LYS A 159 -3.31 10.56 -20.34
CA LYS A 159 -1.97 10.31 -20.90
C LYS A 159 -1.70 8.82 -21.18
N CYS A 160 -2.08 7.96 -20.27
CA CYS A 160 -1.72 6.54 -20.33
C CYS A 160 -2.87 5.65 -20.83
N LYS A 161 -4.10 6.19 -20.93
CA LYS A 161 -5.34 5.44 -21.28
C LYS A 161 -5.61 4.27 -20.31
N LEU A 162 -5.08 4.34 -19.10
CA LEU A 162 -5.23 3.33 -18.05
C LEU A 162 -6.34 3.74 -17.08
N LYS A 163 -7.22 2.80 -16.75
CA LYS A 163 -8.14 2.98 -15.63
C LYS A 163 -7.35 2.88 -14.33
N THR A 164 -7.47 3.88 -13.49
CA THR A 164 -6.81 3.92 -12.18
C THR A 164 -7.74 4.48 -11.11
N ALA A 165 -7.38 4.29 -9.85
CA ALA A 165 -8.12 4.81 -8.70
C ALA A 165 -7.16 5.51 -7.73
N SER A 166 -7.68 6.44 -6.92
CA SER A 166 -6.88 7.29 -6.04
C SER A 166 -6.01 6.50 -5.07
N GLY A 167 -6.58 5.47 -4.42
CA GLY A 167 -5.87 4.66 -3.44
C GLY A 167 -4.89 3.64 -4.02
N TYR A 168 -4.64 3.63 -5.34
CA TYR A 168 -3.62 2.75 -5.91
C TYR A 168 -2.22 3.26 -5.55
N GLY A 169 -1.38 2.36 -5.03
CA GLY A 169 -0.06 2.71 -4.50
C GLY A 169 0.83 3.52 -5.45
N LEU A 170 0.79 3.23 -6.76
CA LEU A 170 1.53 4.03 -7.76
C LEU A 170 0.95 5.43 -7.90
N VAL A 171 -0.37 5.62 -7.80
CA VAL A 171 -1.00 6.95 -7.82
C VAL A 171 -0.57 7.74 -6.59
N THR A 172 -0.63 7.11 -5.42
CA THR A 172 -0.12 7.69 -4.16
C THR A 172 1.36 8.05 -4.29
N HIS A 173 2.19 7.17 -4.85
CA HIS A 173 3.62 7.44 -5.04
C HIS A 173 3.88 8.61 -5.99
N ILE A 174 3.18 8.69 -7.13
CA ILE A 174 3.32 9.81 -8.08
C ILE A 174 2.90 11.14 -7.41
N TYR A 175 1.80 11.14 -6.67
CA TYR A 175 1.37 12.32 -5.92
C TYR A 175 2.44 12.76 -4.92
N ASN A 176 2.91 11.83 -4.08
CA ASN A 176 3.92 12.12 -3.06
C ASN A 176 5.24 12.62 -3.68
N MET A 177 5.64 12.07 -4.83
CA MET A 177 6.81 12.52 -5.58
C MET A 177 6.65 13.98 -6.06
N ARG A 178 5.50 14.32 -6.64
CA ARG A 178 5.22 15.68 -7.14
C ARG A 178 5.17 16.73 -6.02
N HIS A 179 4.68 16.34 -4.86
CA HIS A 179 4.51 17.24 -3.72
C HIS A 179 5.66 17.14 -2.69
N SER A 180 6.78 16.49 -3.04
CA SER A 180 7.95 16.33 -2.16
C SER A 180 7.61 15.69 -0.80
N LEU A 181 6.62 14.79 -0.78
CA LEU A 181 6.15 14.08 0.42
C LEU A 181 6.87 12.75 0.65
N ILE A 182 7.74 12.33 -0.26
CA ILE A 182 8.55 11.13 -0.07
C ILE A 182 9.61 11.41 0.99
N PRO A 183 9.70 10.59 2.07
CA PRO A 183 10.73 10.76 3.09
C PRO A 183 12.13 10.71 2.48
N LYS A 184 13.04 11.61 2.88
CA LYS A 184 14.41 11.68 2.34
C LYS A 184 15.21 10.41 2.52
N SER A 185 14.91 9.63 3.56
CA SER A 185 15.55 8.34 3.85
C SER A 185 14.96 7.17 3.06
N ALA A 186 13.80 7.37 2.40
CA ALA A 186 13.15 6.31 1.63
C ALA A 186 13.98 5.90 0.42
N THR A 187 14.15 4.59 0.24
CA THR A 187 14.82 4.01 -0.92
C THR A 187 13.90 3.14 -1.76
N SER A 188 12.75 2.75 -1.20
CA SER A 188 11.74 1.93 -1.86
C SER A 188 10.40 2.09 -1.16
N PHE A 189 9.37 1.45 -1.70
CA PHE A 189 8.10 1.25 -1.04
C PHE A 189 7.60 -0.18 -1.25
N CYS A 190 6.74 -0.65 -0.38
CA CYS A 190 6.14 -1.97 -0.45
C CYS A 190 4.71 -1.95 0.12
N THR A 191 4.00 -3.07 0.02
CA THR A 191 2.71 -3.24 0.71
C THR A 191 2.92 -3.54 2.19
N ILE A 192 1.87 -3.41 3.00
CA ILE A 192 1.95 -3.75 4.43
C ILE A 192 2.24 -5.24 4.67
N MET A 193 1.76 -6.12 3.79
CA MET A 193 2.04 -7.56 3.84
C MET A 193 3.50 -7.87 3.58
N ASP A 194 4.08 -7.20 2.58
CA ASP A 194 5.50 -7.33 2.28
C ASP A 194 6.35 -6.84 3.44
N TYR A 195 5.96 -5.71 4.05
CA TYR A 195 6.66 -5.17 5.21
C TYR A 195 6.58 -6.13 6.41
N LEU A 196 5.41 -6.73 6.70
CA LEU A 196 5.31 -7.78 7.71
C LEU A 196 6.21 -8.98 7.37
N GLY A 197 6.20 -9.44 6.11
CA GLY A 197 7.06 -10.54 5.67
C GLY A 197 8.56 -10.25 5.88
N MET A 198 8.99 -9.02 5.64
CA MET A 198 10.35 -8.57 5.93
C MET A 198 10.65 -8.62 7.44
N CYS A 199 9.74 -8.13 8.27
CA CYS A 199 9.89 -8.14 9.72
C CYS A 199 9.96 -9.56 10.31
N LEU A 200 9.12 -10.48 9.82
CA LEU A 200 9.10 -11.87 10.27
C LEU A 200 10.35 -12.67 9.85
N THR A 201 10.91 -12.37 8.69
CA THR A 201 12.05 -13.12 8.13
C THR A 201 13.40 -12.48 8.40
N GLY A 202 13.44 -11.23 8.87
CA GLY A 202 14.65 -10.43 9.00
C GLY A 202 15.32 -10.08 7.66
N ARG A 203 14.61 -10.22 6.53
CA ARG A 203 15.14 -9.95 5.18
C ARG A 203 14.69 -8.57 4.71
N CYS A 204 15.64 -7.68 4.48
CA CYS A 204 15.38 -6.31 4.00
C CYS A 204 15.09 -6.22 2.48
N LYS A 205 15.09 -7.31 1.74
CA LYS A 205 14.84 -7.32 0.29
C LYS A 205 13.86 -8.43 -0.05
N LEU A 206 12.72 -8.04 -0.60
CA LEU A 206 11.83 -8.96 -1.29
C LEU A 206 12.46 -9.26 -2.66
N ARG A 207 12.69 -10.55 -2.94
CA ARG A 207 12.90 -10.98 -4.34
C ARG A 207 11.52 -11.16 -4.93
N LEU A 208 11.18 -10.33 -5.91
CA LEU A 208 10.08 -10.66 -6.82
C LEU A 208 10.45 -11.99 -7.51
N LEU A 209 9.62 -13.00 -7.29
CA LEU A 209 9.71 -14.27 -7.99
C LEU A 209 9.19 -14.10 -9.42
#